data_7da9c585a56cf0a90a4dafa9dc2fd0ce
#
_entry.id   7da9c585a56cf0a90a4dafa9dc2fd0ce
#
_cell.length_a   1.000
_cell.length_b   1.000
_cell.length_c   1.000
_cell.angle_alpha   90.00
_cell.angle_beta   90.00
_cell.angle_gamma   90.00
#
_symmetry.space_group_name_H-M   'P 1'
#
loop_
_entity.id
_entity.type
_entity.pdbx_description
1 polymer ?
#
loop_
_entity_poly.entity_id
_entity_poly.type
_entity_poly.pdbx_seq_one_letter_code
_entity_poly.pdbx_strand_id
1 'polypeptide(L)'
;YKHLNTGEGGLVVTDDADIAARLIMHSGSYMLYQRHGASPPAEVFEKIRLTSANMSGRMDNIRAAIAVAQLPSLDHNCQRWNRRHQILSQAINAINGLDIPARHADESYVGSSLQFRATGLSIHQIPDFIAACANQGVELKWFGEAQPNAFTSRYDSWHYIDPMPHLPNTLRALEKTMDLRVPLTFDHDDCRVIGAVIEQVMLEFTDN
;
A
#
# COMPACT_ATOMS: atom_id res chain seq x y z
N TYR A 1 8.60 5.20 3.48
CA TYR A 1 8.21 4.58 2.20
C TYR A 1 6.77 4.88 1.78
N LYS A 2 6.06 5.72 2.51
CA LYS A 2 4.73 6.24 2.14
C LYS A 2 4.88 7.46 1.23
N HIS A 3 3.79 7.89 0.59
CA HIS A 3 3.80 9.03 -0.32
C HIS A 3 4.16 10.35 0.40
N LEU A 4 3.70 10.51 1.63
CA LEU A 4 4.20 11.47 2.61
C LEU A 4 4.85 10.69 3.74
N ASN A 5 6.10 10.98 4.06
CA ASN A 5 6.88 10.20 5.02
C ASN A 5 7.40 11.11 6.15
N THR A 6 6.90 10.84 7.36
CA THR A 6 7.31 11.52 8.59
C THR A 6 7.86 10.57 9.65
N GLY A 7 8.22 9.35 9.24
CA GLY A 7 8.56 8.24 10.13
C GLY A 7 7.30 7.52 10.59
N GLU A 8 6.53 8.17 11.45
CA GLU A 8 5.24 7.68 11.94
C GLU A 8 4.19 8.80 11.87
N GLY A 9 2.90 8.41 11.85
CA GLY A 9 1.78 9.33 11.82
C GLY A 9 0.79 9.01 10.71
N GLY A 10 -0.23 9.85 10.60
CA GLY A 10 -1.28 9.77 9.58
C GLY A 10 -2.06 11.06 9.50
N LEU A 11 -2.76 11.24 8.39
CA LEU A 11 -3.65 12.35 8.15
C LEU A 11 -5.04 11.78 7.88
N VAL A 12 -6.05 12.38 8.50
CA VAL A 12 -7.45 12.06 8.24
C VAL A 12 -8.12 13.30 7.65
N VAL A 13 -8.82 13.14 6.55
CA VAL A 13 -9.57 14.20 5.86
C VAL A 13 -11.04 13.79 5.88
N THR A 14 -11.92 14.70 6.30
CA THR A 14 -13.36 14.47 6.35
C THR A 14 -14.13 15.78 6.25
N ASP A 15 -15.29 15.75 5.60
CA ASP A 15 -16.28 16.84 5.58
C ASP A 15 -17.35 16.66 6.69
N ASP A 16 -17.32 15.56 7.43
CA ASP A 16 -18.23 15.28 8.54
C ASP A 16 -17.73 15.96 9.82
N ALA A 17 -18.51 16.92 10.34
CA ALA A 17 -18.18 17.70 11.52
C ALA A 17 -18.10 16.83 12.80
N ASP A 18 -18.95 15.80 12.94
CA ASP A 18 -18.93 14.91 14.11
C ASP A 18 -17.66 14.02 14.09
N ILE A 19 -17.27 13.52 12.94
CA ILE A 19 -16.01 12.76 12.78
C ILE A 19 -14.82 13.68 13.06
N ALA A 20 -14.77 14.87 12.50
CA ALA A 20 -13.70 15.85 12.73
C ALA A 20 -13.56 16.18 14.21
N ALA A 21 -14.67 16.45 14.91
CA ALA A 21 -14.66 16.76 16.33
C ALA A 21 -14.13 15.57 17.16
N ARG A 22 -14.54 14.33 16.88
CA ARG A 22 -14.04 13.13 17.57
C ARG A 22 -12.54 12.93 17.35
N LEU A 23 -12.04 13.11 16.14
CA LEU A 23 -10.62 13.04 15.82
C LEU A 23 -9.80 14.08 16.60
N ILE A 24 -10.29 15.32 16.67
CA ILE A 24 -9.66 16.39 17.47
C ILE A 24 -9.64 16.03 18.96
N MET A 25 -10.74 15.49 19.50
CA MET A 25 -10.81 15.05 20.89
C MET A 25 -9.82 13.91 21.16
N HIS A 26 -9.78 12.87 20.32
CA HIS A 26 -8.86 11.73 20.46
C HIS A 26 -7.39 12.12 20.27
N SER A 27 -7.11 13.20 19.50
CA SER A 27 -5.75 13.74 19.39
C SER A 27 -5.24 14.37 20.69
N GLY A 28 -6.07 14.56 21.69
CA GLY A 28 -5.71 15.13 22.98
C GLY A 28 -6.08 16.61 23.13
N SER A 29 -6.85 17.18 22.19
CA SER A 29 -7.30 18.58 22.26
C SER A 29 -8.58 18.77 23.04
N TYR A 30 -8.82 17.94 24.05
CA TYR A 30 -10.07 17.88 24.85
C TYR A 30 -10.41 19.16 25.65
N MET A 31 -9.39 20.01 25.92
CA MET A 31 -9.57 21.29 26.60
C MET A 31 -9.42 22.52 25.70
N LEU A 32 -8.78 22.33 24.55
CA LEU A 32 -8.38 23.44 23.64
C LEU A 32 -8.87 23.21 22.21
N TYR A 33 -9.89 22.38 22.04
CA TYR A 33 -10.43 22.03 20.72
C TYR A 33 -10.86 23.26 19.89
N GLN A 34 -11.36 24.32 20.55
CA GLN A 34 -11.75 25.57 19.89
C GLN A 34 -10.56 26.34 19.27
N ARG A 35 -9.33 26.02 19.67
CA ARG A 35 -8.11 26.63 19.12
C ARG A 35 -7.52 25.86 17.94
N HIS A 36 -8.12 24.72 17.62
CA HIS A 36 -7.69 23.92 16.49
C HIS A 36 -8.07 24.61 15.18
N GLY A 37 -7.11 24.80 14.24
CA GLY A 37 -7.32 25.59 13.03
C GLY A 37 -8.38 25.04 12.06
N ALA A 38 -8.66 23.74 12.12
CA ALA A 38 -9.70 23.05 11.35
C ALA A 38 -10.88 22.59 12.23
N SER A 39 -11.14 23.30 13.32
CA SER A 39 -12.17 22.95 14.28
C SER A 39 -13.58 23.16 13.72
N PRO A 40 -14.48 22.16 13.81
CA PRO A 40 -15.90 22.40 13.62
C PRO A 40 -16.50 23.32 14.69
N PRO A 41 -17.75 23.80 14.52
CA PRO A 41 -18.42 24.67 15.49
C PRO A 41 -18.46 24.07 16.91
N ALA A 42 -18.44 24.93 17.92
CA ALA A 42 -18.38 24.50 19.33
C ALA A 42 -19.53 23.59 19.74
N GLU A 43 -20.72 23.79 19.18
CA GLU A 43 -21.91 22.99 19.46
C GLU A 43 -21.75 21.50 19.12
N VAL A 44 -20.89 21.18 18.17
CA VAL A 44 -20.58 19.77 17.82
C VAL A 44 -19.82 19.12 18.97
N PHE A 45 -18.84 19.83 19.54
CA PHE A 45 -18.05 19.32 20.67
C PHE A 45 -18.87 19.13 21.94
N GLU A 46 -19.86 19.98 22.21
CA GLU A 46 -20.70 19.86 23.41
C GLU A 46 -21.42 18.51 23.51
N LYS A 47 -21.72 17.87 22.36
CA LYS A 47 -22.37 16.56 22.32
C LYS A 47 -21.42 15.41 22.69
N ILE A 48 -20.10 15.58 22.50
CA ILE A 48 -19.15 14.48 22.56
C ILE A 48 -18.03 14.65 23.59
N ARG A 49 -17.77 15.89 24.06
CA ARG A 49 -16.60 16.20 24.90
C ARG A 49 -16.54 15.44 26.21
N LEU A 50 -17.67 15.10 26.79
CA LEU A 50 -17.74 14.34 28.04
C LEU A 50 -17.77 12.82 27.85
N THR A 51 -17.93 12.36 26.62
CA THR A 51 -18.01 10.92 26.28
C THR A 51 -16.85 10.43 25.44
N SER A 52 -15.96 11.33 25.00
CA SER A 52 -14.79 10.96 24.20
C SER A 52 -13.56 10.82 25.08
N ALA A 53 -12.89 9.67 24.98
CA ALA A 53 -11.63 9.42 25.67
C ALA A 53 -10.48 10.21 24.99
N ASN A 54 -9.55 10.72 25.82
CA ASN A 54 -8.31 11.28 25.32
C ASN A 54 -7.30 10.15 25.03
N MET A 55 -6.86 10.03 23.77
CA MET A 55 -5.87 9.03 23.34
C MET A 55 -4.50 9.64 23.06
N SER A 56 -4.35 10.97 23.17
CA SER A 56 -3.11 11.70 22.85
C SER A 56 -2.54 11.36 21.46
N GLY A 57 -3.42 11.06 20.52
CA GLY A 57 -3.08 10.59 19.16
C GLY A 57 -2.62 11.68 18.18
N ARG A 58 -2.13 12.82 18.68
CA ARG A 58 -1.72 13.95 17.83
C ARG A 58 -0.36 13.70 17.17
N MET A 59 -0.23 14.19 15.95
CA MET A 59 1.06 14.37 15.32
C MET A 59 1.80 15.54 16.00
N ASP A 60 3.09 15.37 16.31
CA ASP A 60 3.91 16.47 16.83
C ASP A 60 4.28 17.48 15.74
N ASN A 61 4.68 18.68 16.17
CA ASN A 61 4.98 19.78 15.25
C ASN A 61 6.16 19.49 14.32
N ILE A 62 7.12 18.66 14.73
CA ILE A 62 8.29 18.29 13.91
C ILE A 62 7.82 17.46 12.72
N ARG A 63 7.04 16.40 12.99
CA ARG A 63 6.46 15.56 11.93
C ARG A 63 5.51 16.34 11.02
N ALA A 64 4.70 17.22 11.60
CA ALA A 64 3.82 18.09 10.83
C ALA A 64 4.61 19.02 9.90
N ALA A 65 5.70 19.62 10.35
CA ALA A 65 6.56 20.47 9.52
C ALA A 65 7.20 19.66 8.36
N ILE A 66 7.65 18.43 8.63
CA ILE A 66 8.17 17.53 7.59
C ILE A 66 7.08 17.18 6.57
N ALA A 67 5.84 16.91 7.00
CA ALA A 67 4.72 16.64 6.11
C ALA A 67 4.39 17.86 5.24
N VAL A 68 4.31 19.05 5.82
CA VAL A 68 4.04 20.31 5.11
C VAL A 68 5.08 20.59 4.03
N ALA A 69 6.36 20.32 4.30
CA ALA A 69 7.42 20.48 3.31
C ALA A 69 7.30 19.51 2.10
N GLN A 70 6.65 18.36 2.27
CA GLN A 70 6.47 17.36 1.20
C GLN A 70 5.20 17.59 0.36
N LEU A 71 4.17 18.22 0.93
CA LEU A 71 2.87 18.41 0.27
C LEU A 71 2.97 19.06 -1.13
N PRO A 72 3.76 20.13 -1.35
CA PRO A 72 3.85 20.76 -2.67
C PRO A 72 4.35 19.83 -3.78
N SER A 73 5.09 18.77 -3.43
CA SER A 73 5.65 17.81 -4.38
C SER A 73 4.77 16.57 -4.56
N LEU A 74 3.66 16.43 -3.83
CA LEU A 74 2.88 15.19 -3.79
C LEU A 74 2.34 14.81 -5.16
N ASP A 75 1.64 15.71 -5.85
CA ASP A 75 1.03 15.43 -7.15
C ASP A 75 2.09 15.10 -8.22
N HIS A 76 3.20 15.83 -8.22
CA HIS A 76 4.32 15.54 -9.10
C HIS A 76 4.90 14.15 -8.83
N ASN A 77 5.07 13.78 -7.56
CA ASN A 77 5.57 12.46 -7.19
C ASN A 77 4.57 11.34 -7.55
N CYS A 78 3.26 11.56 -7.38
CA CYS A 78 2.23 10.62 -7.82
C CYS A 78 2.32 10.35 -9.34
N GLN A 79 2.50 11.40 -10.16
CA GLN A 79 2.71 11.25 -11.60
C GLN A 79 3.98 10.44 -11.93
N ARG A 80 5.07 10.68 -11.18
CA ARG A 80 6.32 9.93 -11.35
C ARG A 80 6.16 8.44 -11.00
N TRP A 81 5.44 8.09 -9.92
CA TRP A 81 5.10 6.70 -9.61
C TRP A 81 4.25 6.07 -10.70
N ASN A 82 3.19 6.75 -11.13
CA ASN A 82 2.27 6.23 -12.13
C ASN A 82 2.98 5.97 -13.47
N ARG A 83 3.94 6.81 -13.85
CA ARG A 83 4.72 6.57 -15.08
C ARG A 83 5.58 5.30 -15.00
N ARG A 84 6.26 5.06 -13.86
CA ARG A 84 7.04 3.83 -13.61
C ARG A 84 6.15 2.59 -13.58
N HIS A 85 5.05 2.69 -12.85
CA HIS A 85 4.03 1.64 -12.80
C HIS A 85 3.52 1.28 -14.20
N GLN A 86 3.26 2.27 -15.05
CA GLN A 86 2.82 2.04 -16.42
C GLN A 86 3.86 1.26 -17.24
N ILE A 87 5.14 1.63 -17.15
CA ILE A 87 6.22 0.94 -17.86
C ILE A 87 6.30 -0.52 -17.40
N LEU A 88 6.32 -0.76 -16.08
CA LEU A 88 6.35 -2.10 -15.51
C LEU A 88 5.10 -2.91 -15.86
N SER A 89 3.91 -2.30 -15.79
CA SER A 89 2.65 -2.95 -16.16
C SER A 89 2.64 -3.40 -17.62
N GLN A 90 3.14 -2.57 -18.52
CA GLN A 90 3.25 -2.91 -19.95
C GLN A 90 4.22 -4.10 -20.15
N ALA A 91 5.36 -4.09 -19.47
CA ALA A 91 6.32 -5.18 -19.53
C ALA A 91 5.73 -6.48 -19.00
N ILE A 92 5.15 -6.46 -17.80
CA ILE A 92 4.58 -7.65 -17.15
C ILE A 92 3.40 -8.22 -17.95
N ASN A 93 2.51 -7.39 -18.48
CA ASN A 93 1.37 -7.84 -19.30
C ASN A 93 1.77 -8.46 -20.64
N ALA A 94 2.98 -8.20 -21.13
CA ALA A 94 3.51 -8.82 -22.34
C ALA A 94 4.06 -10.25 -22.09
N ILE A 95 4.29 -10.63 -20.83
CA ILE A 95 4.88 -11.91 -20.45
C ILE A 95 3.80 -12.98 -20.37
N ASN A 96 3.91 -14.04 -21.18
CA ASN A 96 2.97 -15.16 -21.14
C ASN A 96 3.00 -15.84 -19.74
N GLY A 97 1.81 -16.05 -19.17
CA GLY A 97 1.67 -16.67 -17.84
C GLY A 97 1.77 -15.68 -16.67
N LEU A 98 1.93 -14.38 -16.95
CA LEU A 98 1.73 -13.32 -15.95
C LEU A 98 0.50 -12.49 -16.30
N ASP A 99 -0.17 -11.96 -15.28
CA ASP A 99 -1.42 -11.22 -15.42
C ASP A 99 -1.55 -10.14 -14.34
N ILE A 100 -1.92 -8.93 -14.74
CA ILE A 100 -2.21 -7.84 -13.81
C ILE A 100 -3.71 -7.74 -13.65
N PRO A 101 -4.25 -7.82 -12.41
CA PRO A 101 -5.67 -7.67 -12.17
C PRO A 101 -6.21 -6.35 -12.72
N ALA A 102 -7.32 -6.41 -13.45
CA ALA A 102 -7.97 -5.22 -13.98
C ALA A 102 -8.42 -4.29 -12.85
N ARG A 103 -8.21 -3.00 -13.02
CA ARG A 103 -8.72 -1.96 -12.14
C ARG A 103 -10.05 -1.41 -12.68
N HIS A 104 -10.86 -0.86 -11.79
CA HIS A 104 -12.08 -0.19 -12.20
C HIS A 104 -11.74 1.08 -13.01
N ALA A 105 -12.52 1.38 -14.05
CA ALA A 105 -12.24 2.51 -14.95
C ALA A 105 -12.24 3.87 -14.25
N ASP A 106 -13.05 4.01 -13.20
CA ASP A 106 -13.18 5.26 -12.42
C ASP A 106 -12.17 5.34 -11.25
N GLU A 107 -11.28 4.35 -11.12
CA GLU A 107 -10.29 4.33 -10.04
C GLU A 107 -9.10 5.22 -10.37
N SER A 108 -8.84 6.22 -9.51
CA SER A 108 -7.57 6.93 -9.45
C SER A 108 -6.66 6.31 -8.40
N TYR A 109 -5.42 6.00 -8.75
CA TYR A 109 -4.48 5.35 -7.85
C TYR A 109 -3.05 5.91 -7.98
N VAL A 110 -2.21 5.58 -7.02
CA VAL A 110 -0.78 5.86 -7.06
C VAL A 110 -0.01 4.55 -7.18
N GLY A 111 0.68 4.38 -8.29
CA GLY A 111 1.42 3.17 -8.65
C GLY A 111 2.76 3.01 -7.94
N SER A 112 2.79 3.10 -6.60
CA SER A 112 4.01 2.92 -5.80
C SER A 112 4.37 1.45 -5.55
N SER A 113 3.51 0.53 -5.95
CA SER A 113 3.77 -0.90 -6.09
C SER A 113 2.89 -1.49 -7.20
N LEU A 114 3.31 -2.61 -7.75
CA LEU A 114 2.61 -3.33 -8.81
C LEU A 114 2.29 -4.74 -8.33
N GLN A 115 1.00 -5.08 -8.28
CA GLN A 115 0.54 -6.44 -8.02
C GLN A 115 0.27 -7.15 -9.34
N PHE A 116 0.77 -8.38 -9.47
CA PHE A 116 0.52 -9.24 -10.61
C PHE A 116 0.40 -10.71 -10.18
N ARG A 117 -0.18 -11.53 -11.03
CA ARG A 117 -0.38 -12.95 -10.76
C ARG A 117 0.47 -13.79 -11.71
N ALA A 118 1.14 -14.84 -11.18
CA ALA A 118 1.84 -15.83 -11.98
C ALA A 118 0.90 -16.98 -12.35
N THR A 119 -0.01 -16.73 -13.28
CA THR A 119 -1.05 -17.67 -13.69
C THR A 119 -0.48 -18.88 -14.45
N GLY A 120 0.64 -18.71 -15.15
CA GLY A 120 1.34 -19.76 -15.87
C GLY A 120 2.17 -20.70 -14.98
N LEU A 121 2.38 -20.37 -13.71
CA LEU A 121 3.13 -21.21 -12.77
C LEU A 121 2.19 -22.04 -11.88
N SER A 122 2.63 -23.24 -11.51
CA SER A 122 2.06 -23.96 -10.38
C SER A 122 2.47 -23.27 -9.07
N ILE A 123 1.70 -23.47 -8.00
CA ILE A 123 2.01 -22.87 -6.69
C ILE A 123 3.38 -23.35 -6.15
N HIS A 124 3.81 -24.56 -6.53
CA HIS A 124 5.10 -25.13 -6.12
C HIS A 124 6.29 -24.50 -6.83
N GLN A 125 6.10 -23.92 -8.01
CA GLN A 125 7.16 -23.22 -8.77
C GLN A 125 7.37 -21.78 -8.31
N ILE A 126 6.41 -21.18 -7.61
CA ILE A 126 6.49 -19.76 -7.22
C ILE A 126 7.70 -19.46 -6.33
N PRO A 127 8.04 -20.26 -5.29
CA PRO A 127 9.23 -19.98 -4.49
C PRO A 127 10.52 -19.95 -5.30
N ASP A 128 10.69 -20.89 -6.24
CA ASP A 128 11.88 -20.98 -7.09
C ASP A 128 11.92 -19.81 -8.09
N PHE A 129 10.78 -19.44 -8.66
CA PHE A 129 10.65 -18.25 -9.52
C PHE A 129 11.07 -16.96 -8.78
N ILE A 130 10.59 -16.77 -7.55
CA ILE A 130 10.94 -15.61 -6.72
C ILE A 130 12.44 -15.61 -6.40
N ALA A 131 12.99 -16.77 -6.04
CA ALA A 131 14.42 -16.90 -5.77
C ALA A 131 15.28 -16.62 -7.01
N ALA A 132 14.86 -17.08 -8.19
CA ALA A 132 15.55 -16.78 -9.45
C ALA A 132 15.52 -15.27 -9.79
N CYS A 133 14.39 -14.61 -9.61
CA CYS A 133 14.28 -13.15 -9.74
C CYS A 133 15.20 -12.41 -8.75
N ALA A 134 15.21 -12.83 -7.48
CA ALA A 134 16.04 -12.24 -6.44
C ALA A 134 17.55 -12.40 -6.73
N ASN A 135 17.96 -13.54 -7.26
CA ASN A 135 19.35 -13.80 -7.69
C ASN A 135 19.81 -12.85 -8.82
N GLN A 136 18.86 -12.30 -9.58
CA GLN A 136 19.12 -11.29 -10.62
C GLN A 136 18.83 -9.86 -10.12
N GLY A 137 18.63 -9.67 -8.80
CA GLY A 137 18.43 -8.37 -8.17
C GLY A 137 16.98 -7.85 -8.18
N VAL A 138 16.00 -8.64 -8.56
CA VAL A 138 14.58 -8.28 -8.55
C VAL A 138 13.86 -8.94 -7.38
N GLU A 139 13.59 -8.16 -6.33
CA GLU A 139 12.88 -8.65 -5.15
C GLU A 139 11.36 -8.61 -5.36
N LEU A 140 10.74 -9.78 -5.31
CA LEU A 140 9.29 -9.96 -5.34
C LEU A 140 8.81 -10.43 -3.97
N LYS A 141 7.65 -9.93 -3.54
CA LYS A 141 6.95 -10.42 -2.36
C LYS A 141 5.75 -11.26 -2.79
N TRP A 142 5.48 -12.34 -2.08
CA TRP A 142 4.42 -13.28 -2.39
C TRP A 142 3.34 -13.30 -1.32
N PHE A 143 2.08 -13.08 -1.69
CA PHE A 143 0.94 -13.12 -0.76
C PHE A 143 0.52 -14.54 -0.37
N GLY A 144 0.93 -15.55 -1.11
CA GLY A 144 0.63 -16.97 -0.84
C GLY A 144 1.62 -17.65 0.10
N GLU A 145 2.64 -16.93 0.59
CA GLU A 145 3.65 -17.50 1.47
C GLU A 145 3.04 -18.00 2.79
N ALA A 146 3.46 -19.22 3.23
CA ALA A 146 2.91 -19.84 4.43
C ALA A 146 3.33 -19.10 5.71
N GLN A 147 4.55 -18.54 5.73
CA GLN A 147 5.02 -17.74 6.86
C GLN A 147 4.65 -16.26 6.65
N PRO A 148 4.15 -15.57 7.69
CA PRO A 148 3.83 -14.15 7.58
C PRO A 148 5.06 -13.32 7.22
N ASN A 149 4.94 -12.47 6.21
CA ASN A 149 5.98 -11.56 5.78
C ASN A 149 5.42 -10.16 5.59
N ALA A 150 5.30 -9.40 6.68
CA ALA A 150 4.73 -8.06 6.73
C ALA A 150 3.35 -8.00 6.04
N PHE A 151 3.12 -7.02 5.14
CA PHE A 151 1.81 -6.85 4.51
C PHE A 151 1.46 -7.91 3.44
N THR A 152 2.41 -8.71 3.00
CA THR A 152 2.17 -9.83 2.06
C THR A 152 1.78 -11.14 2.76
N SER A 153 1.40 -11.07 4.04
CA SER A 153 0.93 -12.23 4.80
C SER A 153 -0.46 -12.66 4.37
N ARG A 154 -0.73 -13.96 4.43
CA ARG A 154 -2.08 -14.49 4.31
C ARG A 154 -2.94 -14.00 5.49
N TYR A 155 -4.23 -13.79 5.25
CA TYR A 155 -5.14 -13.30 6.30
C TYR A 155 -5.26 -14.30 7.47
N ASP A 156 -5.15 -15.60 7.19
CA ASP A 156 -5.26 -16.70 8.16
C ASP A 156 -3.95 -16.97 8.94
N SER A 157 -2.90 -16.20 8.70
CA SER A 157 -1.67 -16.22 9.51
C SER A 157 -1.83 -15.50 10.85
N TRP A 158 -2.85 -14.66 11.02
CA TRP A 158 -3.04 -13.81 12.20
C TRP A 158 -4.18 -14.33 13.08
N HIS A 159 -3.95 -14.43 14.38
CA HIS A 159 -4.85 -15.06 15.34
C HIS A 159 -5.55 -14.05 16.29
N TYR A 160 -5.79 -12.82 15.84
CA TYR A 160 -6.50 -11.80 16.62
C TYR A 160 -8.01 -11.72 16.31
N ILE A 161 -8.52 -12.61 15.44
CA ILE A 161 -9.94 -12.81 15.17
C ILE A 161 -10.27 -14.28 15.46
N ASP A 162 -11.29 -14.53 16.27
CA ASP A 162 -11.74 -15.87 16.62
C ASP A 162 -13.28 -15.93 16.60
N PRO A 163 -13.93 -16.85 15.87
CA PRO A 163 -13.28 -17.81 14.95
C PRO A 163 -12.73 -17.15 13.70
N MET A 164 -11.64 -17.74 13.18
CA MET A 164 -11.06 -17.27 11.91
C MET A 164 -12.06 -17.50 10.75
N PRO A 165 -12.39 -16.47 9.95
CA PRO A 165 -13.33 -16.62 8.85
C PRO A 165 -12.74 -17.51 7.74
N HIS A 166 -13.58 -18.37 7.15
CA HIS A 166 -13.18 -19.15 5.99
C HIS A 166 -13.39 -18.33 4.71
N LEU A 167 -12.31 -17.89 4.07
CA LEU A 167 -12.31 -17.01 2.89
C LEU A 167 -11.64 -17.69 1.67
N PRO A 168 -12.23 -18.73 1.07
CA PRO A 168 -11.59 -19.52 0.03
C PRO A 168 -11.32 -18.71 -1.26
N ASN A 169 -12.15 -17.74 -1.58
CA ASN A 169 -11.93 -16.87 -2.74
C ASN A 169 -10.75 -15.92 -2.53
N THR A 170 -10.56 -15.41 -1.30
CA THR A 170 -9.40 -14.59 -0.93
C THR A 170 -8.11 -15.40 -1.03
N LEU A 171 -8.09 -16.62 -0.48
CA LEU A 171 -6.93 -17.50 -0.60
C LEU A 171 -6.58 -17.78 -2.05
N ARG A 172 -7.56 -18.13 -2.88
CA ARG A 172 -7.35 -18.40 -4.32
C ARG A 172 -6.83 -17.16 -5.06
N ALA A 173 -7.30 -15.97 -4.71
CA ALA A 173 -6.83 -14.73 -5.33
C ALA A 173 -5.37 -14.42 -4.95
N LEU A 174 -4.99 -14.68 -3.69
CA LEU A 174 -3.67 -14.35 -3.16
C LEU A 174 -2.60 -15.39 -3.45
N GLU A 175 -2.97 -16.67 -3.61
CA GLU A 175 -2.00 -17.79 -3.73
C GLU A 175 -0.99 -17.64 -4.87
N LYS A 176 -1.31 -16.89 -5.93
CA LYS A 176 -0.43 -16.61 -7.06
C LYS A 176 -0.09 -15.14 -7.23
N THR A 177 -0.47 -14.30 -6.28
CA THR A 177 -0.28 -12.85 -6.35
C THR A 177 1.05 -12.44 -5.73
N MET A 178 1.79 -11.63 -6.46
CA MET A 178 3.06 -11.02 -6.05
C MET A 178 2.95 -9.51 -6.00
N ASP A 179 3.84 -8.88 -5.23
CA ASP A 179 4.02 -7.43 -5.15
C ASP A 179 5.44 -7.06 -5.53
N LEU A 180 5.55 -6.12 -6.45
CA LEU A 180 6.79 -5.49 -6.86
C LEU A 180 6.77 -4.02 -6.40
N ARG A 181 7.72 -3.62 -5.57
CA ARG A 181 7.90 -2.24 -5.15
C ARG A 181 8.36 -1.35 -6.31
N VAL A 182 7.81 -0.13 -6.39
CA VAL A 182 8.13 0.86 -7.41
C VAL A 182 8.61 2.15 -6.74
N PRO A 183 9.84 2.21 -6.19
CA PRO A 183 10.36 3.41 -5.57
C PRO A 183 10.68 4.50 -6.59
N LEU A 184 10.63 5.77 -6.18
CA LEU A 184 10.98 6.92 -7.04
C LEU A 184 12.48 7.00 -7.37
N THR A 185 13.31 6.21 -6.69
CA THR A 185 14.75 6.10 -6.96
C THR A 185 15.05 5.35 -8.26
N PHE A 186 14.13 4.49 -8.71
CA PHE A 186 14.24 3.87 -10.03
C PHE A 186 14.04 4.91 -11.13
N ASP A 187 14.81 4.84 -12.20
CA ASP A 187 14.51 5.55 -13.42
C ASP A 187 13.64 4.69 -14.37
N HIS A 188 13.43 5.15 -15.59
CA HIS A 188 12.61 4.42 -16.56
C HIS A 188 13.35 3.21 -17.17
N ASP A 189 14.68 3.26 -17.23
CA ASP A 189 15.48 2.16 -17.73
C ASP A 189 15.58 1.04 -16.69
N ASP A 190 15.71 1.38 -15.40
CA ASP A 190 15.57 0.42 -14.31
C ASP A 190 14.26 -0.38 -14.42
N CYS A 191 13.14 0.32 -14.66
CA CYS A 191 11.84 -0.33 -14.82
C CYS A 191 11.81 -1.29 -16.03
N ARG A 192 12.48 -0.97 -17.14
CA ARG A 192 12.59 -1.85 -18.32
C ARG A 192 13.46 -3.07 -18.01
N VAL A 193 14.60 -2.84 -17.33
CA VAL A 193 15.50 -3.93 -16.90
C VAL A 193 14.78 -4.90 -15.98
N ILE A 194 14.04 -4.41 -14.98
CA ILE A 194 13.23 -5.25 -14.09
C ILE A 194 12.23 -6.09 -14.89
N GLY A 195 11.54 -5.49 -15.84
CA GLY A 195 10.61 -6.22 -16.72
C GLY A 195 11.30 -7.32 -17.52
N ALA A 196 12.46 -7.01 -18.11
CA ALA A 196 13.25 -7.98 -18.90
C ALA A 196 13.79 -9.14 -18.03
N VAL A 197 14.22 -8.87 -16.81
CA VAL A 197 14.65 -9.90 -15.86
C VAL A 197 13.49 -10.85 -15.54
N ILE A 198 12.31 -10.30 -15.23
CA ILE A 198 11.13 -11.13 -14.93
C ILE A 198 10.73 -11.97 -16.15
N GLU A 199 10.80 -11.42 -17.36
CA GLU A 199 10.53 -12.14 -18.60
C GLU A 199 11.52 -13.31 -18.79
N GLN A 200 12.82 -13.02 -18.69
CA GLN A 200 13.86 -14.04 -18.82
C GLN A 200 13.66 -15.18 -17.83
N VAL A 201 13.44 -14.85 -16.56
CA VAL A 201 13.21 -15.87 -15.52
C VAL A 201 11.94 -16.68 -15.82
N MET A 202 10.85 -16.04 -16.25
CA MET A 202 9.59 -16.73 -16.56
C MET A 202 9.74 -17.76 -17.67
N LEU A 203 10.55 -17.48 -18.70
CA LEU A 203 10.85 -18.41 -19.78
C LEU A 203 11.50 -19.71 -19.27
N GLU A 204 12.37 -19.64 -18.25
CA GLU A 204 13.01 -20.83 -17.66
C GLU A 204 12.00 -21.80 -17.02
N PHE A 205 10.80 -21.31 -16.66
CA PHE A 205 9.73 -22.10 -16.02
C PHE A 205 8.63 -22.53 -16.99
N THR A 206 8.55 -21.94 -18.18
CA THR A 206 7.49 -22.23 -19.17
C THR A 206 7.96 -23.09 -20.34
N ASP A 207 9.26 -23.16 -20.61
CA ASP A 207 9.85 -23.92 -21.71
C ASP A 207 10.18 -25.39 -21.34
N ASN A 208 9.79 -25.82 -20.12
CA ASN A 208 9.87 -27.19 -19.63
C ASN A 208 8.45 -27.76 -19.44
#